data_f4afa2ac891d8c2632f035170bf2e70b
#
_entry.id   f4afa2ac891d8c2632f035170bf2e70b
#
_cell.length_a   1.000
_cell.length_b   1.000
_cell.length_c   1.000
_cell.angle_alpha   90.00
_cell.angle_beta   90.00
_cell.angle_gamma   90.00
#
_symmetry.space_group_name_H-M   'P 1'
#
loop_
_entity.id
_entity.type
_entity.pdbx_description
1 polymer ?
#
loop_
_entity_poly.entity_id
_entity_poly.type
_entity_poly.pdbx_seq_one_letter_code
_entity_poly.pdbx_strand_id
1 'polypeptide(L)'
;MAEARLEDNGSGLAPASEGRFVVNLRDAQWLTSEEGEKQPTGAECPFESGKAEFPQLGFRIHVLAPGESNGLYHGENKQENFLVLHGECLLLIEGEERRLRAWDFVHCPPWTEHIFVGAGDRPCAILMAGARGDDWKVRYPLSELAAGHGASATEETSDPDQAYAEFEPSRRGRPSYWNQLPWA
;
A
#
# COMPACT_ATOMS: atom_id res chain seq x y z
N MET A 1 6.59 15.13 24.79
CA MET A 1 6.87 15.15 23.35
C MET A 1 6.02 16.23 22.71
N ALA A 2 6.61 17.09 21.88
CA ALA A 2 5.91 18.20 21.23
C ALA A 2 4.91 17.66 20.18
N GLU A 3 4.00 18.53 19.76
CA GLU A 3 3.13 18.25 18.62
C GLU A 3 3.91 18.51 17.31
N ALA A 4 3.78 17.60 16.36
CA ALA A 4 4.39 17.73 15.05
C ALA A 4 3.68 18.82 14.24
N ARG A 5 4.43 19.59 13.45
CA ARG A 5 3.82 20.48 12.46
C ARG A 5 3.32 19.63 11.30
N LEU A 6 2.12 19.90 10.83
CA LEU A 6 1.58 19.37 9.60
C LEU A 6 1.62 20.47 8.54
N GLU A 7 2.15 20.16 7.36
CA GLU A 7 2.24 21.09 6.23
C GLU A 7 1.61 20.44 4.98
N ASP A 8 0.88 21.24 4.23
CA ASP A 8 0.35 20.80 2.93
C ASP A 8 1.50 20.72 1.92
N ASN A 9 1.62 19.56 1.29
CA ASN A 9 2.65 19.29 0.30
C ASN A 9 2.12 19.24 -1.14
N GLY A 10 0.88 19.70 -1.36
CA GLY A 10 0.20 19.74 -2.66
C GLY A 10 -0.77 18.57 -2.89
N SER A 11 -0.78 17.55 -2.01
CA SER A 11 -1.76 16.45 -2.03
C SER A 11 -2.50 16.29 -0.70
N GLY A 12 -2.13 17.07 0.32
CA GLY A 12 -2.67 17.08 1.66
C GLY A 12 -1.60 17.25 2.73
N LEU A 13 -1.98 17.08 3.99
CA LEU A 13 -1.15 17.31 5.15
C LEU A 13 -0.17 16.15 5.38
N ALA A 14 1.10 16.49 5.55
CA ALA A 14 2.17 15.58 5.93
C ALA A 14 2.92 16.10 7.17
N PRO A 15 3.46 15.22 8.04
CA PRO A 15 4.28 15.67 9.15
C PRO A 15 5.58 16.33 8.64
N ALA A 16 5.82 17.55 9.09
CA ALA A 16 7.00 18.37 8.74
C ALA A 16 8.02 18.46 9.88
N SER A 17 7.75 17.79 11.00
CA SER A 17 8.66 17.62 12.14
C SER A 17 8.27 16.37 12.92
N GLU A 18 9.20 15.84 13.70
CA GLU A 18 8.91 14.79 14.67
C GLU A 18 7.89 15.25 15.72
N GLY A 19 7.14 14.30 16.27
CA GLY A 19 6.20 14.54 17.36
C GLY A 19 4.89 13.78 17.18
N ARG A 20 3.95 13.98 18.11
CA ARG A 20 2.60 13.43 17.99
C ARG A 20 1.78 14.30 17.05
N PHE A 21 0.90 13.70 16.28
CA PHE A 21 -0.06 14.42 15.44
C PHE A 21 -1.38 13.66 15.31
N VAL A 22 -2.40 14.36 14.84
CA VAL A 22 -3.68 13.81 14.45
C VAL A 22 -3.98 14.36 13.07
N VAL A 23 -4.34 13.47 12.14
CA VAL A 23 -4.73 13.85 10.79
C VAL A 23 -5.91 12.99 10.34
N ASN A 24 -6.88 13.61 9.68
CA ASN A 24 -7.94 12.87 9.02
C ASN A 24 -7.47 12.39 7.64
N LEU A 25 -7.83 11.19 7.22
CA LEU A 25 -7.48 10.64 5.89
C LEU A 25 -7.89 11.55 4.74
N ARG A 26 -9.01 12.25 4.88
CA ARG A 26 -9.47 13.23 3.90
C ARG A 26 -8.48 14.38 3.68
N ASP A 27 -7.79 14.79 4.74
CA ASP A 27 -6.88 15.95 4.76
C ASP A 27 -5.41 15.52 4.64
N ALA A 28 -5.10 14.24 4.83
CA ALA A 28 -3.75 13.69 4.73
C ALA A 28 -3.21 13.70 3.31
N GLN A 29 -1.89 13.63 3.19
CA GLN A 29 -1.21 13.47 1.90
C GLN A 29 -1.58 12.14 1.24
N TRP A 30 -1.64 12.18 -0.09
CA TRP A 30 -1.85 10.99 -0.92
C TRP A 30 -0.84 10.93 -2.05
N LEU A 31 -0.48 9.71 -2.41
CA LEU A 31 0.32 9.38 -3.59
C LEU A 31 -0.56 8.56 -4.54
N THR A 32 -0.43 8.81 -5.81
CA THR A 32 -1.19 8.10 -6.86
C THR A 32 -0.39 8.05 -8.15
N SER A 33 -0.86 7.29 -9.12
CA SER A 33 -0.37 7.26 -10.49
C SER A 33 -1.32 7.97 -11.45
N GLU A 34 -0.87 8.26 -12.67
CA GLU A 34 -1.76 8.75 -13.73
C GLU A 34 -2.59 7.59 -14.31
N GLU A 35 -3.78 7.96 -14.77
CA GLU A 35 -4.63 7.04 -15.51
C GLU A 35 -3.93 6.63 -16.82
N GLY A 36 -3.82 5.31 -17.05
CA GLY A 36 -3.15 4.74 -18.21
C GLY A 36 -1.65 4.47 -18.05
N GLU A 37 -1.02 4.88 -16.96
CA GLU A 37 0.34 4.46 -16.64
C GLU A 37 0.35 2.99 -16.20
N LYS A 38 1.40 2.27 -16.59
CA LYS A 38 1.64 0.90 -16.12
C LYS A 38 2.07 0.97 -14.66
N GLN A 39 1.13 0.73 -13.76
CA GLN A 39 1.37 0.83 -12.31
C GLN A 39 0.81 -0.42 -11.61
N PRO A 40 1.56 -1.05 -10.75
CA PRO A 40 1.02 -2.09 -9.89
C PRO A 40 0.45 -1.52 -8.58
N THR A 41 0.44 -0.20 -8.40
CA THR A 41 0.07 0.41 -7.12
C THR A 41 -1.15 1.30 -7.30
N GLY A 42 -2.23 1.00 -6.60
CA GLY A 42 -3.32 1.94 -6.39
C GLY A 42 -2.84 3.21 -5.68
N ALA A 43 -3.73 4.03 -5.17
CA ALA A 43 -3.31 5.19 -4.40
C ALA A 43 -3.01 4.82 -2.94
N GLU A 44 -2.05 5.54 -2.33
CA GLU A 44 -1.66 5.32 -0.94
C GLU A 44 -1.60 6.62 -0.13
N CYS A 45 -1.91 6.51 1.15
CA CYS A 45 -1.70 7.54 2.15
C CYS A 45 -0.59 7.07 3.11
N PRO A 46 0.65 7.51 2.95
CA PRO A 46 1.68 7.32 3.96
C PRO A 46 1.48 8.34 5.09
N PHE A 47 1.48 7.88 6.35
CA PHE A 47 1.39 8.78 7.52
C PHE A 47 2.74 9.38 7.91
N GLU A 48 3.77 9.10 7.15
CA GLU A 48 5.15 9.49 7.37
C GLU A 48 5.63 10.46 6.29
N SER A 49 6.76 11.06 6.58
CA SER A 49 7.53 11.86 5.61
C SER A 49 9.01 11.66 5.87
N GLY A 50 9.89 12.13 4.97
CA GLY A 50 11.33 12.13 5.22
C GLY A 50 11.78 13.04 6.39
N LYS A 51 10.84 13.71 7.09
CA LYS A 51 11.09 14.53 8.29
C LYS A 51 10.50 13.91 9.57
N ALA A 52 9.70 12.86 9.45
CA ALA A 52 9.06 12.20 10.58
C ALA A 52 8.76 10.74 10.19
N GLU A 53 9.65 9.84 10.57
CA GLU A 53 9.57 8.41 10.30
C GLU A 53 9.13 7.64 11.55
N PHE A 54 8.41 6.53 11.35
CA PHE A 54 8.02 5.62 12.42
C PHE A 54 9.05 4.49 12.53
N PRO A 55 9.88 4.45 13.60
CA PRO A 55 11.05 3.57 13.60
C PRO A 55 10.74 2.09 13.82
N GLN A 56 9.57 1.75 14.36
CA GLN A 56 9.24 0.37 14.75
C GLN A 56 8.17 -0.27 13.85
N LEU A 57 7.18 0.52 13.45
CA LEU A 57 6.04 0.07 12.64
C LEU A 57 5.76 1.10 11.56
N GLY A 58 5.69 0.66 10.31
CA GLY A 58 5.16 1.47 9.22
C GLY A 58 3.64 1.34 9.16
N PHE A 59 2.95 2.44 8.85
CA PHE A 59 1.51 2.44 8.61
C PHE A 59 1.21 3.19 7.34
N ARG A 60 0.30 2.64 6.53
CA ARG A 60 -0.28 3.33 5.38
C ARG A 60 -1.68 2.84 5.09
N ILE A 61 -2.43 3.63 4.35
CA ILE A 61 -3.69 3.19 3.75
C ILE A 61 -3.43 3.02 2.26
N HIS A 62 -3.80 1.88 1.70
CA HIS A 62 -3.96 1.71 0.27
C HIS A 62 -5.43 1.77 -0.11
N VAL A 63 -5.73 2.39 -1.23
CA VAL A 63 -7.02 2.32 -1.90
C VAL A 63 -6.81 1.79 -3.31
N LEU A 64 -7.63 0.81 -3.69
CA LEU A 64 -7.50 0.07 -4.94
C LEU A 64 -8.84 0.11 -5.67
N ALA A 65 -8.85 0.59 -6.90
CA ALA A 65 -9.98 0.35 -7.78
C ALA A 65 -10.07 -1.14 -8.15
N PRO A 66 -11.21 -1.64 -8.61
CA PRO A 66 -11.33 -3.01 -9.07
C PRO A 66 -10.26 -3.35 -10.14
N GLY A 67 -9.48 -4.41 -9.88
CA GLY A 67 -8.37 -4.85 -10.72
C GLY A 67 -7.02 -4.18 -10.45
N GLU A 68 -6.95 -3.11 -9.66
CA GLU A 68 -5.67 -2.51 -9.23
C GLU A 68 -5.04 -3.34 -8.09
N SER A 69 -3.72 -3.55 -8.14
CA SER A 69 -2.97 -4.14 -7.03
C SER A 69 -2.29 -3.07 -6.19
N ASN A 70 -1.87 -3.42 -4.96
CA ASN A 70 -1.09 -2.52 -4.11
C ASN A 70 0.43 -2.68 -4.30
N GLY A 71 0.86 -3.42 -5.29
CA GLY A 71 2.26 -3.68 -5.59
C GLY A 71 2.45 -4.97 -6.36
N LEU A 72 3.65 -5.54 -6.27
CA LEU A 72 4.00 -6.85 -6.81
C LEU A 72 3.95 -7.91 -5.72
N TYR A 73 3.57 -9.13 -6.08
CA TYR A 73 3.58 -10.31 -5.20
C TYR A 73 4.96 -10.49 -4.59
N HIS A 74 5.02 -10.52 -3.27
CA HIS A 74 6.28 -10.53 -2.53
C HIS A 74 6.14 -11.15 -1.15
N GLY A 75 7.28 -11.45 -0.53
CA GLY A 75 7.38 -11.80 0.88
C GLY A 75 8.51 -11.04 1.56
N GLU A 76 8.25 -10.54 2.76
CA GLU A 76 9.21 -9.81 3.59
C GLU A 76 9.68 -10.64 4.78
N ASN A 77 10.91 -10.38 5.28
CA ASN A 77 11.40 -11.00 6.52
C ASN A 77 10.81 -10.36 7.80
N LYS A 78 9.79 -9.52 7.63
CA LYS A 78 9.07 -8.84 8.71
C LYS A 78 7.63 -9.29 8.75
N GLN A 79 7.03 -9.17 9.93
CA GLN A 79 5.61 -9.40 10.12
C GLN A 79 4.81 -8.24 9.52
N GLU A 80 3.72 -8.56 8.85
CA GLU A 80 2.77 -7.60 8.33
C GLU A 80 1.34 -7.94 8.79
N ASN A 81 0.52 -6.90 8.92
CA ASN A 81 -0.88 -7.05 9.29
C ASN A 81 -1.72 -6.09 8.46
N PHE A 82 -2.90 -6.55 8.08
CA PHE A 82 -3.78 -5.81 7.21
C PHE A 82 -5.21 -5.85 7.74
N LEU A 83 -5.93 -4.75 7.58
CA LEU A 83 -7.35 -4.67 7.90
C LEU A 83 -8.08 -4.02 6.72
N VAL A 84 -9.01 -4.75 6.11
CA VAL A 84 -9.88 -4.17 5.10
C VAL A 84 -10.85 -3.21 5.80
N LEU A 85 -10.78 -1.93 5.48
CA LEU A 85 -11.61 -0.88 6.09
C LEU A 85 -12.92 -0.66 5.33
N HIS A 86 -12.88 -0.84 4.00
CA HIS A 86 -14.00 -0.57 3.09
C HIS A 86 -13.90 -1.38 1.82
N GLY A 87 -15.04 -1.72 1.22
CA GLY A 87 -15.11 -2.43 -0.06
C GLY A 87 -14.66 -3.89 0.03
N GLU A 88 -14.23 -4.41 -1.11
CA GLU A 88 -13.78 -5.79 -1.27
C GLU A 88 -12.45 -5.84 -2.00
N CYS A 89 -11.62 -6.82 -1.67
CA CYS A 89 -10.37 -7.10 -2.38
C CYS A 89 -10.13 -8.61 -2.51
N LEU A 90 -9.23 -8.98 -3.40
CA LEU A 90 -8.63 -10.30 -3.45
C LEU A 90 -7.30 -10.23 -2.70
N LEU A 91 -7.04 -11.22 -1.86
CA LEU A 91 -5.73 -11.51 -1.29
C LEU A 91 -5.17 -12.72 -2.02
N LEU A 92 -4.08 -12.53 -2.75
CA LEU A 92 -3.30 -13.61 -3.31
C LEU A 92 -2.23 -13.93 -2.26
N ILE A 93 -2.27 -15.12 -1.67
CA ILE A 93 -1.41 -15.50 -0.55
C ILE A 93 -0.98 -16.96 -0.66
N GLU A 94 0.33 -17.23 -0.61
CA GLU A 94 0.87 -18.60 -0.63
C GLU A 94 0.31 -19.46 -1.78
N GLY A 95 0.11 -18.84 -2.97
CA GLY A 95 -0.45 -19.50 -4.14
C GLY A 95 -1.97 -19.69 -4.13
N GLU A 96 -2.68 -19.19 -3.14
CA GLU A 96 -4.15 -19.21 -3.06
C GLU A 96 -4.74 -17.82 -3.29
N GLU A 97 -5.97 -17.79 -3.83
CA GLU A 97 -6.77 -16.57 -3.93
C GLU A 97 -7.88 -16.59 -2.87
N ARG A 98 -8.00 -15.51 -2.11
CA ARG A 98 -9.05 -15.33 -1.10
C ARG A 98 -9.75 -13.99 -1.28
N ARG A 99 -11.08 -14.00 -1.35
CA ARG A 99 -11.88 -12.79 -1.37
C ARG A 99 -12.09 -12.28 0.05
N LEU A 100 -11.75 -11.01 0.26
CA LEU A 100 -11.90 -10.30 1.53
C LEU A 100 -12.89 -9.15 1.39
N ARG A 101 -13.49 -8.78 2.50
CA ARG A 101 -14.44 -7.67 2.64
C ARG A 101 -14.12 -6.82 3.87
N ALA A 102 -14.79 -5.68 3.98
CA ALA A 102 -14.63 -4.80 5.13
C ALA A 102 -14.68 -5.57 6.46
N TRP A 103 -13.69 -5.27 7.33
CA TRP A 103 -13.44 -5.83 8.66
C TRP A 103 -12.75 -7.21 8.67
N ASP A 104 -12.39 -7.77 7.52
CA ASP A 104 -11.49 -8.93 7.51
C ASP A 104 -10.07 -8.48 7.88
N PHE A 105 -9.47 -9.23 8.82
CA PHE A 105 -8.11 -9.02 9.28
C PHE A 105 -7.19 -10.12 8.76
N VAL A 106 -6.02 -9.73 8.29
CA VAL A 106 -4.98 -10.64 7.79
C VAL A 106 -3.72 -10.47 8.63
N HIS A 107 -3.13 -11.58 9.03
CA HIS A 107 -1.83 -11.64 9.69
C HIS A 107 -0.86 -12.45 8.82
N CYS A 108 0.22 -11.82 8.40
CA CYS A 108 1.30 -12.44 7.65
C CYS A 108 2.55 -12.52 8.53
N PRO A 109 2.93 -13.72 9.01
CA PRO A 109 4.26 -13.95 9.58
C PRO A 109 5.37 -13.59 8.56
N PRO A 110 6.62 -13.43 9.02
CA PRO A 110 7.75 -13.23 8.12
C PRO A 110 7.78 -14.25 6.97
N TRP A 111 8.08 -13.76 5.77
CA TRP A 111 8.19 -14.53 4.52
C TRP A 111 6.88 -15.09 3.96
N THR A 112 5.72 -14.68 4.48
CA THR A 112 4.45 -14.99 3.83
C THR A 112 4.36 -14.23 2.50
N GLU A 113 4.26 -14.95 1.40
CA GLU A 113 4.14 -14.35 0.07
C GLU A 113 2.70 -13.91 -0.18
N HIS A 114 2.52 -12.63 -0.54
CA HIS A 114 1.18 -12.08 -0.73
C HIS A 114 1.15 -10.83 -1.59
N ILE A 115 -0.06 -10.46 -2.04
CA ILE A 115 -0.42 -9.18 -2.64
C ILE A 115 -1.94 -8.98 -2.56
N PHE A 116 -2.42 -7.74 -2.57
CA PHE A 116 -3.82 -7.40 -2.63
C PHE A 116 -4.20 -6.84 -4.00
N VAL A 117 -5.40 -7.18 -4.46
CA VAL A 117 -5.99 -6.67 -5.70
C VAL A 117 -7.40 -6.19 -5.40
N GLY A 118 -7.75 -4.98 -5.82
CA GLY A 118 -9.11 -4.44 -5.67
C GLY A 118 -10.14 -5.33 -6.36
N ALA A 119 -11.31 -5.51 -5.75
CA ALA A 119 -12.38 -6.37 -6.25
C ALA A 119 -13.75 -5.71 -6.10
N GLY A 120 -14.79 -6.39 -6.58
CA GLY A 120 -16.14 -5.85 -6.55
C GLY A 120 -16.36 -4.78 -7.62
N ASP A 121 -17.26 -3.83 -7.35
CA ASP A 121 -17.69 -2.78 -8.26
C ASP A 121 -17.24 -1.36 -7.83
N ARG A 122 -16.52 -1.27 -6.71
CA ARG A 122 -16.08 0.00 -6.08
C ARG A 122 -14.67 -0.15 -5.52
N PRO A 123 -13.98 0.98 -5.29
CA PRO A 123 -12.68 0.96 -4.64
C PRO A 123 -12.76 0.34 -3.24
N CYS A 124 -11.73 -0.41 -2.86
CA CYS A 124 -11.52 -0.86 -1.49
C CYS A 124 -10.47 0.01 -0.79
N ALA A 125 -10.48 -0.03 0.54
CA ALA A 125 -9.49 0.62 1.38
C ALA A 125 -8.93 -0.37 2.40
N ILE A 126 -7.60 -0.43 2.52
CA ILE A 126 -6.89 -1.39 3.35
C ILE A 126 -5.88 -0.63 4.23
N LEU A 127 -5.99 -0.79 5.55
CA LEU A 127 -4.93 -0.39 6.48
C LEU A 127 -3.83 -1.45 6.42
N MET A 128 -2.60 -1.01 6.22
CA MET A 128 -1.40 -1.83 6.19
C MET A 128 -0.45 -1.43 7.31
N ALA A 129 0.03 -2.39 8.07
CA ALA A 129 0.98 -2.21 9.16
C ALA A 129 2.10 -3.23 9.05
N GLY A 130 3.32 -2.77 8.82
CA GLY A 130 4.52 -3.61 8.70
C GLY A 130 5.52 -3.32 9.81
N ALA A 131 6.12 -4.35 10.37
CA ALA A 131 7.23 -4.21 11.29
C ALA A 131 8.49 -3.73 10.53
N ARG A 132 9.31 -2.91 11.20
CA ARG A 132 10.53 -2.35 10.62
C ARG A 132 11.79 -2.89 11.29
N GLY A 133 12.93 -2.61 10.71
CA GLY A 133 14.26 -2.90 11.25
C GLY A 133 15.32 -2.78 10.18
N ASP A 134 16.57 -2.55 10.62
CA ASP A 134 17.72 -2.33 9.73
C ASP A 134 18.07 -3.58 8.90
N ASP A 135 17.58 -4.75 9.29
CA ASP A 135 17.77 -6.02 8.59
C ASP A 135 16.60 -6.38 7.66
N TRP A 136 15.79 -5.40 7.24
CA TRP A 136 14.68 -5.62 6.32
C TRP A 136 15.15 -6.25 5.00
N LYS A 137 14.42 -7.27 4.55
CA LYS A 137 14.64 -7.99 3.29
C LYS A 137 13.32 -8.32 2.66
N VAL A 138 13.30 -8.34 1.34
CA VAL A 138 12.16 -8.69 0.51
C VAL A 138 12.58 -9.67 -0.57
N ARG A 139 11.65 -10.44 -1.08
CA ARG A 139 11.78 -11.22 -2.31
C ARG A 139 10.51 -11.06 -3.14
N TYR A 140 10.68 -11.07 -4.45
CA TYR A 140 9.62 -11.03 -5.44
C TYR A 140 9.69 -12.32 -6.26
N PRO A 141 9.02 -13.40 -5.83
CA PRO A 141 8.99 -14.63 -6.60
C PRO A 141 8.10 -14.50 -7.82
N LEU A 142 8.30 -15.35 -8.81
CA LEU A 142 7.36 -15.49 -9.91
C LEU A 142 6.10 -16.18 -9.41
N SER A 143 4.94 -15.66 -9.78
CA SER A 143 3.63 -16.23 -9.44
C SER A 143 2.70 -16.15 -10.64
N GLU A 144 2.31 -17.30 -11.20
CA GLU A 144 1.34 -17.35 -12.30
C GLU A 144 -0.01 -16.76 -11.86
N LEU A 145 -0.42 -17.01 -10.61
CA LEU A 145 -1.64 -16.46 -10.05
C LEU A 145 -1.59 -14.92 -10.02
N ALA A 146 -0.52 -14.34 -9.47
CA ALA A 146 -0.34 -12.90 -9.42
C ALA A 146 -0.15 -12.28 -10.82
N ALA A 147 0.52 -12.98 -11.74
CA ALA A 147 0.66 -12.55 -13.13
C ALA A 147 -0.69 -12.42 -13.84
N GLY A 148 -1.64 -13.31 -13.54
CA GLY A 148 -3.03 -13.22 -14.03
C GLY A 148 -3.74 -11.93 -13.63
N HIS A 149 -3.29 -11.28 -12.57
CA HIS A 149 -3.77 -9.98 -12.07
C HIS A 149 -2.81 -8.81 -12.39
N GLY A 150 -1.74 -9.05 -13.16
CA GLY A 150 -0.73 -8.03 -13.45
C GLY A 150 0.14 -7.64 -12.24
N ALA A 151 0.17 -8.46 -11.20
CA ALA A 151 0.80 -8.18 -9.90
C ALA A 151 2.02 -9.09 -9.60
N SER A 152 2.65 -9.68 -10.62
CA SER A 152 3.89 -10.47 -10.48
C SER A 152 5.08 -9.72 -11.08
N ALA A 153 6.25 -9.86 -10.47
CA ALA A 153 7.49 -9.47 -11.11
C ALA A 153 7.71 -10.27 -12.42
N THR A 154 8.48 -9.72 -13.34
CA THR A 154 8.82 -10.37 -14.62
C THR A 154 9.96 -11.37 -14.48
N GLU A 155 10.77 -11.23 -13.42
CA GLU A 155 11.83 -12.16 -13.02
C GLU A 155 11.91 -12.21 -11.49
N GLU A 156 12.39 -13.34 -10.96
CA GLU A 156 12.61 -13.47 -9.52
C GLU A 156 13.77 -12.59 -9.07
N THR A 157 13.52 -11.75 -8.06
CA THR A 157 14.53 -10.83 -7.53
C THR A 157 14.29 -10.53 -6.04
N SER A 158 15.35 -10.06 -5.37
CA SER A 158 15.29 -9.46 -4.03
C SER A 158 15.60 -7.96 -4.05
N ASP A 159 15.73 -7.38 -5.24
CA ASP A 159 16.00 -5.97 -5.45
C ASP A 159 14.69 -5.25 -5.85
N PRO A 160 14.14 -4.35 -4.98
CA PRO A 160 12.96 -3.59 -5.32
C PRO A 160 13.12 -2.73 -6.57
N ASP A 161 14.28 -2.14 -6.79
CA ASP A 161 14.53 -1.27 -7.95
C ASP A 161 14.45 -2.09 -9.26
N GLN A 162 14.92 -3.35 -9.23
CA GLN A 162 14.80 -4.27 -10.34
C GLN A 162 13.33 -4.72 -10.52
N ALA A 163 12.65 -5.08 -9.44
CA ALA A 163 11.26 -5.54 -9.50
C ALA A 163 10.32 -4.47 -10.10
N TYR A 164 10.55 -3.21 -9.76
CA TYR A 164 9.73 -2.07 -10.18
C TYR A 164 10.32 -1.26 -11.34
N ALA A 165 11.38 -1.74 -12.02
CA ALA A 165 12.09 -0.99 -13.06
C ALA A 165 11.22 -0.53 -14.25
N GLU A 166 10.11 -1.23 -14.52
CA GLU A 166 9.19 -0.91 -15.62
C GLU A 166 8.04 0.04 -15.21
N PHE A 167 7.98 0.45 -13.94
CA PHE A 167 6.88 1.24 -13.40
C PHE A 167 7.29 2.68 -13.13
N GLU A 168 6.38 3.60 -13.42
CA GLU A 168 6.58 5.01 -13.09
C GLU A 168 6.43 5.25 -11.59
N PRO A 169 7.23 6.14 -10.98
CA PRO A 169 7.09 6.49 -9.57
C PRO A 169 5.73 7.12 -9.26
N SER A 170 5.14 6.73 -8.14
CA SER A 170 3.97 7.42 -7.62
C SER A 170 4.25 8.90 -7.38
N ARG A 171 3.26 9.74 -7.63
CA ARG A 171 3.33 11.18 -7.43
C ARG A 171 2.28 11.66 -6.44
N ARG A 172 2.47 12.87 -5.93
CA ARG A 172 1.51 13.51 -5.04
C ARG A 172 0.21 13.79 -5.78
N GLY A 173 -0.90 13.28 -5.25
CA GLY A 173 -2.22 13.44 -5.85
C GLY A 173 -3.25 12.53 -5.22
N ARG A 174 -4.51 12.81 -5.51
CA ARG A 174 -5.65 11.97 -5.14
C ARG A 174 -6.05 11.10 -6.33
N PRO A 175 -6.50 9.85 -6.13
CA PRO A 175 -6.95 9.02 -7.24
C PRO A 175 -8.21 9.60 -7.90
N SER A 176 -8.43 9.28 -9.17
CA SER A 176 -9.60 9.75 -9.94
C SER A 176 -10.93 9.34 -9.31
N TYR A 177 -10.96 8.23 -8.60
CA TYR A 177 -12.12 7.70 -7.87
C TYR A 177 -12.24 8.23 -6.42
N TRP A 178 -11.55 9.32 -6.06
CA TRP A 178 -11.57 9.91 -4.70
C TRP A 178 -12.96 10.02 -4.10
N ASN A 179 -13.93 10.52 -4.86
CA ASN A 179 -15.30 10.74 -4.38
C ASN A 179 -16.09 9.46 -4.09
N GLN A 180 -15.54 8.28 -4.37
CA GLN A 180 -16.14 6.99 -4.03
C GLN A 180 -15.62 6.43 -2.70
N LEU A 181 -14.64 7.10 -2.08
CA LEU A 181 -14.05 6.67 -0.81
C LEU A 181 -14.88 7.12 0.39
N PRO A 182 -14.89 6.37 1.50
CA PRO A 182 -15.79 6.62 2.63
C PRO A 182 -15.50 7.90 3.42
N TRP A 183 -14.38 8.57 3.16
CA TRP A 183 -13.96 9.82 3.80
C TRP A 183 -13.98 11.03 2.87
N ALA A 184 -14.40 10.89 1.63
CA ALA A 184 -14.40 11.97 0.63
C ALA A 184 -15.44 13.06 0.89
#